data_b6189c5d4fc7262b4c32baa43217a18b
#
_entry.id   b6189c5d4fc7262b4c32baa43217a18b
#
_cell.length_a   1.000
_cell.length_b   1.000
_cell.length_c   1.000
_cell.angle_alpha   90.00
_cell.angle_beta   90.00
_cell.angle_gamma   90.00
#
_symmetry.space_group_name_H-M   'P 1'
#
loop_
_entity.id
_entity.type
_entity.pdbx_description
1 polymer ?
#
loop_
_entity_poly.entity_id
_entity_poly.type
_entity_poly.pdbx_seq_one_letter_code
_entity_poly.pdbx_strand_id
1 'polypeptide(L)'
;WAQKSVDAARAAGLVPSQVDSAFDTPITREDFCSLAAAVYRAWDRENVLQTASTGKVSFTDTDNADVLLCASAGVVNGVGNGKFAPDKNITRQEAASMLHRLGALNKNVKNDVNDRLPHVFADGEKIRSWARSDINWVYRQGIMNGTGSNHFTPDGAYTREQSIATTLRLYDSRYALAPEAEA
;
A
#
# COMPACT_ATOMS: atom_id res chain seq x y z
N TRP A 1 8.63 -12.08 -13.24
CA TRP A 1 8.53 -10.64 -13.48
C TRP A 1 8.89 -9.85 -12.20
N ALA A 2 8.57 -10.33 -11.03
CA ALA A 2 8.74 -9.62 -9.77
C ALA A 2 10.15 -9.72 -9.18
N GLN A 3 11.00 -10.65 -9.63
CA GLN A 3 12.28 -10.95 -8.99
C GLN A 3 13.15 -9.71 -8.74
N LYS A 4 13.28 -8.83 -9.73
CA LYS A 4 14.07 -7.60 -9.57
C LYS A 4 13.50 -6.67 -8.48
N SER A 5 12.17 -6.57 -8.40
CA SER A 5 11.50 -5.76 -7.37
C SER A 5 11.67 -6.37 -5.98
N VAL A 6 11.56 -7.70 -5.87
CA VAL A 6 11.77 -8.41 -4.61
C VAL A 6 13.20 -8.23 -4.12
N ASP A 7 14.19 -8.41 -5.00
CA ASP A 7 15.61 -8.26 -4.62
C ASP A 7 15.95 -6.81 -4.22
N ALA A 8 15.40 -5.83 -4.94
CA ALA A 8 15.57 -4.42 -4.59
C ALA A 8 14.90 -4.07 -3.25
N ALA A 9 13.68 -4.58 -3.00
CA ALA A 9 12.98 -4.38 -1.74
C ALA A 9 13.71 -5.04 -0.55
N ARG A 10 14.29 -6.23 -0.75
CA ARG A 10 15.15 -6.88 0.25
C ARG A 10 16.38 -6.03 0.56
N ALA A 11 17.08 -5.54 -0.47
CA ALA A 11 18.25 -4.69 -0.31
C ALA A 11 17.92 -3.38 0.44
N ALA A 12 16.70 -2.87 0.27
CA ALA A 12 16.20 -1.70 1.00
C ALA A 12 15.69 -2.02 2.42
N GLY A 13 15.68 -3.30 2.84
CA GLY A 13 15.18 -3.72 4.14
C GLY A 13 13.65 -3.60 4.29
N LEU A 14 12.91 -3.69 3.18
CA LEU A 14 11.46 -3.51 3.15
C LEU A 14 10.68 -4.82 3.14
N VAL A 15 11.35 -5.98 3.09
CA VAL A 15 10.69 -7.29 3.02
C VAL A 15 10.82 -8.01 4.37
N PRO A 16 9.76 -8.05 5.19
CA PRO A 16 9.74 -8.85 6.41
C PRO A 16 9.83 -10.34 6.10
N SER A 17 10.47 -11.12 6.99
CA SER A 17 10.76 -12.54 6.75
C SER A 17 9.50 -13.40 6.50
N GLN A 18 8.35 -13.06 7.12
CA GLN A 18 7.10 -13.80 6.96
C GLN A 18 6.48 -13.67 5.56
N VAL A 19 6.84 -12.64 4.78
CA VAL A 19 6.38 -12.47 3.40
C VAL A 19 7.44 -12.75 2.36
N ASP A 20 8.65 -13.13 2.79
CA ASP A 20 9.81 -13.37 1.92
C ASP A 20 9.84 -14.80 1.34
N SER A 21 8.67 -15.35 1.07
CA SER A 21 8.47 -16.66 0.45
C SER A 21 7.05 -16.77 -0.13
N ALA A 22 6.76 -17.84 -0.87
CA ALA A 22 5.43 -18.11 -1.45
C ALA A 22 4.85 -16.88 -2.17
N PHE A 23 5.63 -16.30 -3.07
CA PHE A 23 5.40 -14.98 -3.68
C PHE A 23 4.13 -14.90 -4.52
N ASP A 24 3.68 -16.01 -5.07
CA ASP A 24 2.47 -16.15 -5.90
C ASP A 24 1.19 -16.33 -5.08
N THR A 25 1.31 -16.49 -3.75
CA THR A 25 0.14 -16.65 -2.88
C THR A 25 -0.51 -15.31 -2.53
N PRO A 26 -1.84 -15.29 -2.30
CA PRO A 26 -2.53 -14.11 -1.78
C PRO A 26 -1.92 -13.63 -0.46
N ILE A 27 -1.80 -12.32 -0.30
CA ILE A 27 -1.31 -11.72 0.95
C ILE A 27 -2.47 -11.49 1.91
N THR A 28 -2.22 -11.74 3.20
CA THR A 28 -3.18 -11.42 4.26
C THR A 28 -3.13 -9.94 4.64
N ARG A 29 -4.14 -9.47 5.36
CA ARG A 29 -4.20 -8.10 5.89
C ARG A 29 -3.04 -7.83 6.85
N GLU A 30 -2.69 -8.80 7.70
CA GLU A 30 -1.57 -8.69 8.65
C GLU A 30 -0.22 -8.65 7.92
N ASP A 31 0.02 -9.55 6.99
CA ASP A 31 1.26 -9.59 6.19
C ASP A 31 1.46 -8.28 5.40
N PHE A 32 0.38 -7.71 4.85
CA PHE A 32 0.46 -6.42 4.17
C PHE A 32 0.78 -5.27 5.16
N CYS A 33 0.26 -5.31 6.38
CA CYS A 33 0.64 -4.34 7.41
C CYS A 33 2.13 -4.43 7.75
N SER A 34 2.71 -5.62 7.74
CA SER A 34 4.16 -5.78 7.98
C SER A 34 5.01 -5.12 6.88
N LEU A 35 4.61 -5.24 5.60
CA LEU A 35 5.24 -4.50 4.50
C LEU A 35 5.06 -2.98 4.66
N ALA A 36 3.85 -2.53 4.95
CA ALA A 36 3.55 -1.11 5.15
C ALA A 36 4.31 -0.52 6.34
N ALA A 37 4.44 -1.26 7.44
CA ALA A 37 5.20 -0.87 8.62
C ALA A 37 6.71 -0.78 8.33
N ALA A 38 7.26 -1.65 7.48
CA ALA A 38 8.65 -1.57 7.06
C ALA A 38 8.91 -0.26 6.29
N VAL A 39 8.04 0.11 5.35
CA VAL A 39 8.11 1.40 4.64
C VAL A 39 7.95 2.58 5.62
N TYR A 40 6.96 2.53 6.51
CA TYR A 40 6.74 3.57 7.52
C TYR A 40 8.01 3.81 8.35
N ARG A 41 8.62 2.75 8.90
CA ARG A 41 9.84 2.85 9.71
C ARG A 41 11.04 3.36 8.91
N ALA A 42 11.13 3.02 7.62
CA ALA A 42 12.16 3.56 6.74
C ALA A 42 11.99 5.08 6.59
N TRP A 43 10.79 5.55 6.33
CA TRP A 43 10.46 6.98 6.22
C TRP A 43 10.60 7.74 7.55
N ASP A 44 10.32 7.10 8.68
CA ASP A 44 10.52 7.68 10.01
C ASP A 44 12.01 7.96 10.26
N ARG A 45 12.89 6.99 9.95
CA ARG A 45 14.36 7.18 10.02
C ARG A 45 14.86 8.31 9.12
N GLU A 46 14.20 8.55 8.00
CA GLU A 46 14.53 9.61 7.05
C GLU A 46 13.88 10.96 7.40
N ASN A 47 13.08 11.00 8.47
CA ASN A 47 12.35 12.20 8.91
C ASN A 47 11.46 12.83 7.81
N VAL A 48 10.82 11.99 7.01
CA VAL A 48 9.93 12.44 5.93
C VAL A 48 8.44 12.23 6.23
N LEU A 49 8.11 11.62 7.38
CA LEU A 49 6.72 11.46 7.78
C LEU A 49 6.08 12.80 8.19
N GLN A 50 4.83 12.96 7.81
CA GLN A 50 3.95 13.96 8.44
C GLN A 50 3.59 13.45 9.83
N THR A 51 3.28 14.36 10.75
CA THR A 51 2.85 14.00 12.11
C THR A 51 1.59 13.12 12.02
N ALA A 52 1.76 11.83 12.27
CA ALA A 52 0.64 10.91 12.31
C ALA A 52 -0.13 11.08 13.63
N SER A 53 -1.45 10.90 13.57
CA SER A 53 -2.26 10.82 14.77
C SER A 53 -1.87 9.55 15.54
N THR A 54 -1.35 9.71 16.75
CA THR A 54 -0.90 8.60 17.61
C THR A 54 -2.01 8.15 18.56
N GLY A 55 -3.21 7.93 18.03
CA GLY A 55 -4.31 7.36 18.80
C GLY A 55 -3.98 5.92 19.26
N LYS A 56 -4.33 5.60 20.51
CA LYS A 56 -4.20 4.22 21.01
C LYS A 56 -5.25 3.34 20.29
N VAL A 57 -4.82 2.39 19.49
CA VAL A 57 -5.67 1.44 18.79
C VAL A 57 -5.48 0.05 19.38
N SER A 58 -6.56 -0.71 19.51
CA SER A 58 -6.53 -2.12 19.91
C SER A 58 -7.58 -2.91 19.13
N PHE A 59 -7.27 -4.17 18.90
CA PHE A 59 -8.19 -5.14 18.29
C PHE A 59 -8.32 -6.35 19.20
N THR A 60 -9.44 -7.09 19.09
CA THR A 60 -9.71 -8.27 19.89
C THR A 60 -9.12 -9.55 19.30
N ASP A 61 -8.69 -9.50 18.04
CA ASP A 61 -8.24 -10.65 17.24
C ASP A 61 -6.78 -10.53 16.75
N THR A 62 -6.07 -9.49 17.13
CA THR A 62 -4.62 -9.36 16.91
C THR A 62 -4.00 -8.36 17.88
N ASP A 63 -2.79 -8.66 18.32
CA ASP A 63 -1.89 -7.75 19.06
C ASP A 63 -0.60 -7.46 18.28
N ASN A 64 -0.58 -7.81 16.99
CA ASN A 64 0.57 -7.61 16.11
C ASN A 64 0.96 -6.13 16.06
N ALA A 65 2.22 -5.83 16.41
CA ALA A 65 2.73 -4.47 16.51
C ALA A 65 2.69 -3.69 15.18
N ASP A 66 2.85 -4.38 14.04
CA ASP A 66 2.79 -3.76 12.71
C ASP A 66 1.35 -3.37 12.35
N VAL A 67 0.38 -4.21 12.71
CA VAL A 67 -1.05 -3.90 12.54
C VAL A 67 -1.42 -2.69 13.38
N LEU A 68 -1.03 -2.68 14.66
CA LEU A 68 -1.32 -1.57 15.57
C LEU A 68 -0.65 -0.27 15.12
N LEU A 69 0.58 -0.33 14.61
CA LEU A 69 1.28 0.81 14.02
C LEU A 69 0.51 1.35 12.79
N CYS A 70 0.18 0.49 11.83
CA CYS A 70 -0.56 0.89 10.64
C CYS A 70 -1.95 1.46 10.96
N ALA A 71 -2.63 0.91 11.95
CA ALA A 71 -3.94 1.40 12.38
C ALA A 71 -3.83 2.76 13.09
N SER A 72 -2.86 2.94 13.98
CA SER A 72 -2.62 4.22 14.66
C SER A 72 -2.19 5.32 13.69
N ALA A 73 -1.45 4.96 12.64
CA ALA A 73 -1.05 5.87 11.56
C ALA A 73 -2.16 6.13 10.52
N GLY A 74 -3.32 5.48 10.64
CA GLY A 74 -4.45 5.67 9.72
C GLY A 74 -4.31 4.94 8.37
N VAL A 75 -3.30 4.06 8.22
CA VAL A 75 -3.09 3.27 6.98
C VAL A 75 -4.18 2.22 6.80
N VAL A 76 -4.61 1.60 7.90
CA VAL A 76 -5.65 0.56 7.91
C VAL A 76 -6.74 0.87 8.93
N ASN A 77 -7.91 0.28 8.72
CA ASN A 77 -9.02 0.31 9.67
C ASN A 77 -9.41 -1.12 10.06
N GLY A 78 -10.08 -1.28 11.21
CA GLY A 78 -10.74 -2.53 11.57
C GLY A 78 -11.92 -2.85 10.65
N VAL A 79 -12.42 -4.08 10.78
CA VAL A 79 -13.58 -4.57 10.02
C VAL A 79 -14.90 -4.43 10.78
N GLY A 80 -14.88 -3.76 11.92
CA GLY A 80 -16.03 -3.61 12.83
C GLY A 80 -15.93 -4.53 14.05
N ASN A 81 -16.76 -4.29 15.05
CA ASN A 81 -16.86 -5.06 16.29
C ASN A 81 -15.49 -5.25 17.01
N GLY A 82 -14.61 -4.26 16.94
CA GLY A 82 -13.28 -4.32 17.55
C GLY A 82 -12.32 -5.31 16.91
N LYS A 83 -12.60 -5.76 15.69
CA LYS A 83 -11.78 -6.76 14.96
C LYS A 83 -11.00 -6.15 13.80
N PHE A 84 -9.85 -6.75 13.49
CA PHE A 84 -8.99 -6.42 12.36
C PHE A 84 -9.11 -7.43 11.21
N ALA A 85 -9.38 -8.69 11.49
CA ALA A 85 -9.36 -9.83 10.57
C ALA A 85 -7.96 -10.06 9.96
N PRO A 86 -6.93 -10.40 10.77
CA PRO A 86 -5.52 -10.49 10.35
C PRO A 86 -5.30 -11.48 9.20
N ASP A 87 -5.94 -12.64 9.25
CA ASP A 87 -5.77 -13.74 8.28
C ASP A 87 -6.58 -13.57 6.99
N LYS A 88 -7.44 -12.53 6.90
CA LYS A 88 -8.21 -12.29 5.69
C LYS A 88 -7.29 -11.82 4.56
N ASN A 89 -7.37 -12.46 3.40
CA ASN A 89 -6.70 -11.96 2.20
C ASN A 89 -7.27 -10.62 1.77
N ILE A 90 -6.40 -9.72 1.28
CA ILE A 90 -6.84 -8.43 0.73
C ILE A 90 -7.10 -8.53 -0.76
N THR A 91 -8.02 -7.68 -1.23
CA THR A 91 -8.25 -7.46 -2.65
C THR A 91 -7.37 -6.34 -3.19
N ARG A 92 -7.25 -6.25 -4.52
CA ARG A 92 -6.47 -5.19 -5.17
C ARG A 92 -6.98 -3.79 -4.84
N GLN A 93 -8.32 -3.58 -4.76
CA GLN A 93 -8.86 -2.28 -4.37
C GLN A 93 -8.64 -1.94 -2.89
N GLU A 94 -8.64 -2.95 -2.00
CA GLU A 94 -8.26 -2.75 -0.59
C GLU A 94 -6.78 -2.36 -0.48
N ALA A 95 -5.89 -3.05 -1.22
CA ALA A 95 -4.46 -2.71 -1.28
C ALA A 95 -4.22 -1.29 -1.80
N ALA A 96 -4.94 -0.85 -2.85
CA ALA A 96 -4.84 0.50 -3.38
C ALA A 96 -5.15 1.56 -2.31
N SER A 97 -6.20 1.34 -1.50
CA SER A 97 -6.55 2.27 -0.41
C SER A 97 -5.50 2.29 0.70
N MET A 98 -4.94 1.14 1.04
CA MET A 98 -3.87 1.07 2.04
C MET A 98 -2.59 1.77 1.55
N LEU A 99 -2.19 1.56 0.28
CA LEU A 99 -1.02 2.21 -0.33
C LEU A 99 -1.19 3.72 -0.43
N HIS A 100 -2.37 4.21 -0.82
CA HIS A 100 -2.63 5.66 -0.87
C HIS A 100 -2.54 6.28 0.52
N ARG A 101 -3.18 5.70 1.53
CA ARG A 101 -3.11 6.19 2.92
C ARG A 101 -1.69 6.19 3.46
N LEU A 102 -0.90 5.14 3.17
CA LEU A 102 0.52 5.09 3.53
C LEU A 102 1.29 6.21 2.82
N GLY A 103 1.08 6.41 1.51
CA GLY A 103 1.72 7.47 0.74
C GLY A 103 1.41 8.87 1.27
N ALA A 104 0.16 9.09 1.71
CA ALA A 104 -0.27 10.36 2.29
C ALA A 104 0.46 10.75 3.60
N LEU A 105 1.14 9.80 4.25
CA LEU A 105 1.97 10.08 5.43
C LEU A 105 3.33 10.68 5.08
N ASN A 106 3.77 10.58 3.85
CA ASN A 106 5.08 11.10 3.43
C ASN A 106 4.92 12.50 2.84
N LYS A 107 5.51 13.50 3.48
CA LYS A 107 5.45 14.91 3.06
C LYS A 107 6.04 15.19 1.66
N ASN A 108 6.88 14.28 1.15
CA ASN A 108 7.50 14.39 -0.16
C ASN A 108 6.70 13.73 -1.28
N VAL A 109 5.63 12.99 -0.94
CA VAL A 109 4.75 12.35 -1.92
C VAL A 109 3.59 13.29 -2.23
N LYS A 110 3.36 13.60 -3.51
CA LYS A 110 2.22 14.42 -3.92
C LYS A 110 0.92 13.67 -3.63
N ASN A 111 0.12 14.26 -2.75
CA ASN A 111 -1.19 13.72 -2.39
C ASN A 111 -2.32 14.45 -3.15
N ASP A 112 -2.12 14.62 -4.45
CA ASP A 112 -3.13 15.22 -5.33
C ASP A 112 -4.18 14.16 -5.70
N VAL A 113 -5.33 14.25 -5.06
CA VAL A 113 -6.49 13.37 -5.30
C VAL A 113 -7.40 14.02 -6.31
N ASN A 114 -7.45 13.46 -7.51
CA ASN A 114 -8.40 13.87 -8.52
C ASN A 114 -9.49 12.81 -8.69
N ASP A 115 -10.75 13.16 -8.39
CA ASP A 115 -11.92 12.27 -8.45
C ASP A 115 -12.23 11.72 -9.86
N ARG A 116 -11.64 12.30 -10.88
CA ARG A 116 -11.80 11.79 -12.23
C ARG A 116 -10.89 10.61 -12.45
N LEU A 117 -11.44 9.40 -12.30
CA LEU A 117 -10.81 8.24 -12.91
C LEU A 117 -10.70 8.53 -14.42
N PRO A 118 -9.51 8.50 -15.02
CA PRO A 118 -9.47 8.36 -16.46
C PRO A 118 -10.25 7.07 -16.77
N HIS A 119 -11.04 7.04 -17.83
CA HIS A 119 -11.71 5.84 -18.32
C HIS A 119 -10.67 4.83 -18.84
N VAL A 120 -9.77 4.41 -17.95
CA VAL A 120 -8.62 3.59 -18.32
C VAL A 120 -8.96 2.10 -18.16
N PHE A 121 -9.81 1.79 -17.17
CA PHE A 121 -10.12 0.39 -16.87
C PHE A 121 -11.47 -0.02 -17.44
N ALA A 122 -11.48 -1.11 -18.24
CA ALA A 122 -12.68 -1.67 -18.82
C ALA A 122 -13.67 -2.23 -17.77
N ASP A 123 -13.17 -2.53 -16.56
CA ASP A 123 -13.95 -3.02 -15.42
C ASP A 123 -14.15 -1.94 -14.35
N GLY A 124 -14.09 -0.67 -14.73
CA GLY A 124 -14.20 0.46 -13.80
C GLY A 124 -15.52 0.52 -13.03
N GLU A 125 -16.61 -0.05 -13.57
CA GLU A 125 -17.89 -0.18 -12.89
C GLU A 125 -17.87 -1.13 -11.68
N LYS A 126 -16.92 -2.08 -11.63
CA LYS A 126 -16.69 -3.00 -10.52
C LYS A 126 -15.93 -2.37 -9.37
N ILE A 127 -15.27 -1.23 -9.62
CA ILE A 127 -14.56 -0.49 -8.59
C ILE A 127 -15.57 0.13 -7.63
N ARG A 128 -15.46 -0.20 -6.35
CA ARG A 128 -16.33 0.35 -5.32
C ARG A 128 -16.09 1.85 -5.15
N SER A 129 -17.15 2.60 -4.85
CA SER A 129 -17.10 4.06 -4.75
C SER A 129 -16.02 4.56 -3.79
N TRP A 130 -15.82 3.87 -2.66
CA TRP A 130 -14.81 4.23 -1.66
C TRP A 130 -13.37 4.05 -2.14
N ALA A 131 -13.11 3.18 -3.15
CA ALA A 131 -11.76 2.91 -3.65
C ALA A 131 -11.38 3.74 -4.88
N ARG A 132 -12.32 4.47 -5.48
CA ARG A 132 -12.10 5.14 -6.78
C ARG A 132 -10.98 6.17 -6.74
N SER A 133 -10.98 7.04 -5.74
CA SER A 133 -9.93 8.04 -5.57
C SER A 133 -8.57 7.42 -5.29
N ASP A 134 -8.54 6.37 -4.44
CA ASP A 134 -7.32 5.67 -4.08
C ASP A 134 -6.70 4.95 -5.28
N ILE A 135 -7.52 4.26 -6.07
CA ILE A 135 -7.08 3.59 -7.31
C ILE A 135 -6.55 4.60 -8.32
N ASN A 136 -7.25 5.73 -8.49
CA ASN A 136 -6.78 6.80 -9.36
C ASN A 136 -5.40 7.32 -8.93
N TRP A 137 -5.22 7.52 -7.63
CA TRP A 137 -3.97 7.99 -7.08
C TRP A 137 -2.83 6.99 -7.31
N VAL A 138 -2.97 5.72 -6.89
CA VAL A 138 -1.92 4.70 -7.06
C VAL A 138 -1.58 4.43 -8.52
N TYR A 139 -2.55 4.57 -9.42
CA TYR A 139 -2.33 4.45 -10.86
C TYR A 139 -1.51 5.63 -11.42
N ARG A 140 -1.89 6.85 -11.08
CA ARG A 140 -1.18 8.07 -11.53
C ARG A 140 0.25 8.15 -11.00
N GLN A 141 0.48 7.65 -9.79
CA GLN A 141 1.81 7.58 -9.20
C GLN A 141 2.64 6.41 -9.78
N GLY A 142 2.09 5.60 -10.70
CA GLY A 142 2.77 4.43 -11.24
C GLY A 142 3.00 3.31 -10.22
N ILE A 143 2.33 3.36 -9.06
CA ILE A 143 2.46 2.37 -7.98
C ILE A 143 1.73 1.08 -8.36
N MET A 144 0.47 1.19 -8.78
CA MET A 144 -0.32 0.08 -9.28
C MET A 144 -0.76 0.31 -10.72
N ASN A 145 -0.63 -0.74 -11.54
CA ASN A 145 -1.11 -0.76 -12.93
C ASN A 145 -2.28 -1.74 -13.08
N GLY A 146 -2.87 -1.80 -14.28
CA GLY A 146 -3.85 -2.82 -14.65
C GLY A 146 -3.23 -4.23 -14.68
N THR A 147 -4.10 -5.24 -14.75
CA THR A 147 -3.73 -6.67 -14.81
C THR A 147 -3.64 -7.21 -16.24
N GLY A 148 -3.84 -6.36 -17.23
CA GLY A 148 -3.90 -6.70 -18.65
C GLY A 148 -5.29 -6.41 -19.24
N SER A 149 -5.38 -6.37 -20.58
CA SER A 149 -6.62 -6.09 -21.32
C SER A 149 -7.42 -4.90 -20.77
N ASN A 150 -6.71 -3.89 -20.29
CA ASN A 150 -7.27 -2.68 -19.69
C ASN A 150 -8.18 -2.91 -18.45
N HIS A 151 -7.92 -3.95 -17.65
CA HIS A 151 -8.66 -4.24 -16.42
C HIS A 151 -7.81 -3.88 -15.18
N PHE A 152 -8.45 -3.40 -14.13
CA PHE A 152 -7.86 -3.23 -12.81
C PHE A 152 -8.02 -4.48 -11.93
N THR A 153 -9.10 -5.22 -12.15
CA THR A 153 -9.49 -6.41 -11.38
C THR A 153 -9.65 -6.10 -9.87
N PRO A 154 -10.58 -5.20 -9.48
CA PRO A 154 -10.64 -4.63 -8.13
C PRO A 154 -10.83 -5.67 -7.02
N ASP A 155 -11.62 -6.72 -7.26
CA ASP A 155 -11.87 -7.81 -6.31
C ASP A 155 -10.89 -8.99 -6.48
N GLY A 156 -9.91 -8.86 -7.37
CA GLY A 156 -8.88 -9.88 -7.59
C GLY A 156 -7.99 -10.07 -6.37
N ALA A 157 -7.49 -11.30 -6.21
CA ALA A 157 -6.49 -11.61 -5.20
C ALA A 157 -5.21 -10.76 -5.43
N TYR A 158 -4.62 -10.33 -4.34
CA TYR A 158 -3.39 -9.56 -4.34
C TYR A 158 -2.27 -10.41 -3.76
N THR A 159 -1.24 -10.71 -4.58
CA THR A 159 -0.18 -11.63 -4.17
C THR A 159 0.93 -10.94 -3.38
N ARG A 160 1.72 -11.75 -2.67
CA ARG A 160 2.89 -11.24 -1.93
C ARG A 160 3.87 -10.50 -2.85
N GLU A 161 4.20 -11.06 -4.01
CA GLU A 161 5.10 -10.40 -4.96
C GLU A 161 4.55 -9.08 -5.48
N GLN A 162 3.24 -9.01 -5.75
CA GLN A 162 2.58 -7.77 -6.15
C GLN A 162 2.66 -6.73 -5.04
N SER A 163 2.44 -7.15 -3.79
CA SER A 163 2.51 -6.29 -2.61
C SER A 163 3.92 -5.74 -2.39
N ILE A 164 4.94 -6.59 -2.49
CA ILE A 164 6.35 -6.19 -2.38
C ILE A 164 6.71 -5.19 -3.49
N ALA A 165 6.33 -5.48 -4.74
CA ALA A 165 6.66 -4.61 -5.87
C ALA A 165 5.99 -3.23 -5.75
N THR A 166 4.75 -3.16 -5.26
CA THR A 166 4.03 -1.89 -5.13
C THR A 166 4.44 -1.09 -3.89
N THR A 167 4.76 -1.75 -2.78
CA THR A 167 5.35 -1.05 -1.62
C THR A 167 6.73 -0.50 -1.93
N LEU A 168 7.54 -1.20 -2.72
CA LEU A 168 8.81 -0.66 -3.22
C LEU A 168 8.59 0.57 -4.10
N ARG A 169 7.68 0.50 -5.09
CA ARG A 169 7.37 1.66 -5.95
C ARG A 169 6.89 2.86 -5.14
N LEU A 170 6.05 2.62 -4.14
CA LEU A 170 5.61 3.68 -3.23
C LEU A 170 6.79 4.27 -2.45
N TYR A 171 7.68 3.42 -1.94
CA TYR A 171 8.88 3.88 -1.25
C TYR A 171 9.78 4.73 -2.16
N ASP A 172 9.97 4.31 -3.40
CA ASP A 172 10.80 5.01 -4.40
C ASP A 172 10.12 6.27 -4.97
N SER A 173 8.79 6.37 -4.94
CA SER A 173 8.04 7.52 -5.48
C SER A 173 8.42 8.85 -4.84
N ARG A 174 9.00 8.85 -3.64
CA ARG A 174 9.56 10.02 -2.96
C ARG A 174 10.70 10.69 -3.74
N TYR A 175 11.44 9.92 -4.56
CA TYR A 175 12.55 10.45 -5.37
C TYR A 175 12.10 10.97 -6.74
N ALA A 176 10.95 10.48 -7.25
CA ALA A 176 10.42 10.92 -8.53
C ALA A 176 9.93 12.37 -8.54
N LEU A 177 9.93 13.03 -7.38
CA LEU A 177 9.40 14.39 -7.18
C LEU A 177 10.47 15.41 -6.78
N ALA A 178 11.73 15.04 -6.70
CA ALA A 178 12.78 16.03 -6.67
C ALA A 178 12.76 16.76 -8.03
N PRO A 179 12.47 18.08 -8.09
CA PRO A 179 12.64 18.80 -9.35
C PRO A 179 14.11 18.61 -9.76
N GLU A 180 14.33 18.21 -11.02
CA GLU A 180 15.65 18.35 -11.59
C GLU A 180 16.11 19.78 -11.28
N ALA A 181 17.18 19.90 -10.52
CA ALA A 181 17.81 21.21 -10.35
C ALA A 181 18.20 21.66 -11.76
N GLU A 182 17.46 22.64 -12.27
CA GLU A 182 17.84 23.31 -13.49
C GLU A 182 19.26 23.83 -13.30
N ALA A 183 20.17 23.27 -14.09
CA ALA A 183 21.58 23.70 -14.17
C ALA A 183 21.69 24.97 -15.02
#